data_ac5e66295d426fb24533a59b74279772
#
_entry.id   ac5e66295d426fb24533a59b74279772
#
_cell.length_a   1.000
_cell.length_b   1.000
_cell.length_c   1.000
_cell.angle_alpha   90.00
_cell.angle_beta   90.00
_cell.angle_gamma   90.00
#
_symmetry.space_group_name_H-M   'P 1'
#
loop_
_entity.id
_entity.type
_entity.pdbx_description
1 polymer ?
#
loop_
_entity_poly.entity_id
_entity_poly.type
_entity_poly.pdbx_seq_one_letter_code
_entity_poly.pdbx_strand_id
1 'polypeptide(L)'
;DFRAFVNGIEKDRKVINELLRLNHGEPLRINNSPCQPNLLNGLRGRIDQCILADFAFDGSRIKQEYVPQQKILTQDTLIFLGDQFQLRAASNCPGTFQWSPNTGLSATNSLNPIANPTQDIRYSLFFQLPLCRITDTVLVRVIDKDKVQCEEIRLPSAFTPNGDGLNDTYHISNYYLVDQLEYFDILDRNGGLLFSTNDPNLGWDGYSKGKALVPGTYYYRIAYQCKGNQFKTKGSFFLMK
;
A
#
# COMPACT_ATOMS: atom_id res chain seq x y z
N ASP A 1 12.99 9.16 26.78
CA ASP A 1 12.94 9.67 25.40
C ASP A 1 11.60 10.36 25.15
N PHE A 2 11.65 11.54 24.59
CA PHE A 2 10.48 12.21 24.02
C PHE A 2 10.46 11.95 22.53
N ARG A 3 9.32 11.50 22.00
CA ARG A 3 9.17 11.22 20.57
C ARG A 3 7.94 11.92 20.03
N ALA A 4 8.07 12.53 18.87
CA ALA A 4 6.96 13.15 18.15
C ALA A 4 6.59 12.32 16.92
N PHE A 5 5.32 12.06 16.75
CA PHE A 5 4.79 11.30 15.61
C PHE A 5 3.79 12.18 14.84
N VAL A 6 3.81 12.06 13.51
CA VAL A 6 2.81 12.65 12.61
C VAL A 6 2.32 11.55 11.70
N ASN A 7 1.01 11.33 11.66
CA ASN A 7 0.37 10.25 10.90
C ASN A 7 0.98 8.86 11.20
N GLY A 8 1.26 8.59 12.48
CA GLY A 8 1.87 7.32 12.90
C GLY A 8 3.34 7.14 12.56
N ILE A 9 3.99 8.14 11.97
CA ILE A 9 5.41 8.12 11.59
C ILE A 9 6.19 8.99 12.57
N GLU A 10 7.25 8.44 13.18
CA GLU A 10 8.16 9.20 14.03
C GLU A 10 8.85 10.31 13.21
N LYS A 11 8.73 11.55 13.67
CA LYS A 11 9.28 12.75 13.02
C LYS A 11 10.42 13.38 13.81
N ASP A 12 10.42 13.21 15.12
CA ASP A 12 11.42 13.77 15.99
C ASP A 12 11.61 12.94 17.24
N ARG A 13 12.82 12.96 17.78
CA ARG A 13 13.19 12.27 19.01
C ARG A 13 14.15 13.11 19.82
N LYS A 14 13.84 13.30 21.11
CA LYS A 14 14.71 14.00 22.05
C LYS A 14 14.94 13.15 23.29
N VAL A 15 16.19 12.96 23.63
CA VAL A 15 16.58 12.33 24.90
C VAL A 15 16.54 13.40 25.98
N ILE A 16 15.74 13.19 27.03
CA ILE A 16 15.70 14.05 28.21
C ILE A 16 16.36 13.23 29.34
N ASN A 17 17.45 13.77 29.88
CA ASN A 17 18.20 13.11 30.96
C ASN A 17 17.65 13.41 32.36
N GLU A 18 16.53 14.13 32.43
CA GLU A 18 15.87 14.47 33.68
C GLU A 18 14.51 13.78 33.79
N LEU A 19 14.12 13.44 35.02
CA LEU A 19 12.78 12.91 35.30
C LEU A 19 11.74 14.02 35.08
N LEU A 20 10.80 13.79 34.19
CA LEU A 20 9.61 14.64 34.07
C LEU A 20 8.78 14.53 35.36
N ARG A 21 8.77 15.56 36.17
CA ARG A 21 7.88 15.69 37.32
C ARG A 21 6.62 16.41 36.88
N LEU A 22 5.51 15.71 36.80
CA LEU A 22 4.21 16.35 36.62
C LEU A 22 3.76 16.93 37.96
N ASN A 23 3.55 18.23 37.99
CA ASN A 23 3.09 18.90 39.19
C ASN A 23 1.56 18.72 39.32
N HIS A 24 1.11 18.10 40.41
CA HIS A 24 -0.29 17.68 40.57
C HIS A 24 -1.30 18.82 40.75
N GLY A 25 -0.91 20.09 40.69
CA GLY A 25 -1.79 21.21 40.87
C GLY A 25 -2.15 22.04 39.63
N GLU A 26 -1.50 21.75 38.49
CA GLU A 26 -1.68 22.52 37.26
C GLU A 26 -2.47 21.75 36.18
N PRO A 27 -3.40 22.45 35.50
CA PRO A 27 -4.15 21.81 34.42
C PRO A 27 -3.24 21.44 33.25
N LEU A 28 -3.48 20.26 32.64
CA LEU A 28 -2.87 19.91 31.37
C LEU A 28 -3.32 20.90 30.30
N ARG A 29 -2.37 21.61 29.71
CA ARG A 29 -2.64 22.59 28.65
C ARG A 29 -2.09 22.10 27.33
N ILE A 30 -2.96 22.08 26.33
CA ILE A 30 -2.58 21.77 24.95
C ILE A 30 -2.65 23.06 24.15
N ASN A 31 -1.58 23.39 23.42
CA ASN A 31 -1.55 24.53 22.50
C ASN A 31 -1.25 25.93 23.09
N ASN A 32 -0.88 26.04 24.34
CA ASN A 32 -0.42 27.35 24.84
C ASN A 32 0.67 27.18 25.89
N SER A 33 1.74 27.96 25.82
CA SER A 33 2.74 28.02 26.85
C SER A 33 2.29 29.02 27.93
N PRO A 34 2.20 28.64 29.19
CA PRO A 34 1.88 29.59 30.27
C PRO A 34 2.96 30.65 30.43
N CYS A 35 4.19 30.39 29.97
CA CYS A 35 5.33 31.32 30.05
C CYS A 35 5.42 32.31 28.88
N GLN A 36 4.65 32.09 27.80
CA GLN A 36 4.68 32.94 26.59
C GLN A 36 3.28 33.03 25.99
N PRO A 37 2.36 33.77 26.63
CA PRO A 37 0.95 33.82 26.22
C PRO A 37 0.71 34.51 24.86
N ASN A 38 1.70 35.19 24.31
CA ASN A 38 1.58 35.99 23.07
C ASN A 38 2.24 35.33 21.84
N LEU A 39 2.66 34.05 21.90
CA LEU A 39 3.18 33.37 20.73
C LEU A 39 2.04 33.09 19.75
N LEU A 40 2.12 33.72 18.58
CA LEU A 40 1.20 33.55 17.44
C LEU A 40 1.26 32.16 16.79
N ASN A 41 2.12 31.26 17.26
CA ASN A 41 2.41 29.93 16.69
C ASN A 41 1.62 28.81 17.37
N GLY A 42 0.45 29.10 17.91
CA GLY A 42 -0.43 28.08 18.45
C GLY A 42 -0.95 27.14 17.37
N LEU A 43 -1.28 25.91 17.77
CA LEU A 43 -1.92 24.93 16.90
C LEU A 43 -3.21 25.52 16.30
N ARG A 44 -3.27 25.66 15.00
CA ARG A 44 -4.49 26.04 14.28
C ARG A 44 -5.13 24.75 13.75
N GLY A 45 -6.18 24.28 14.41
CA GLY A 45 -6.84 23.03 14.04
C GLY A 45 -7.80 22.54 15.11
N ARG A 46 -8.30 21.33 14.90
CA ARG A 46 -9.11 20.61 15.88
C ARG A 46 -8.27 19.53 16.52
N ILE A 47 -8.43 19.34 17.81
CA ILE A 47 -7.90 18.21 18.56
C ILE A 47 -9.05 17.23 18.75
N ASP A 48 -8.86 16.01 18.31
CA ASP A 48 -9.76 14.89 18.50
C ASP A 48 -8.99 13.77 19.20
N GLN A 49 -9.64 13.03 20.09
CA GLN A 49 -9.06 11.90 20.83
C GLN A 49 -7.69 12.18 21.46
N CYS A 50 -7.68 12.92 22.56
CA CYS A 50 -6.49 13.06 23.40
C CYS A 50 -6.39 11.86 24.36
N ILE A 51 -5.33 11.07 24.23
CA ILE A 51 -5.06 9.93 25.13
C ILE A 51 -3.89 10.29 26.03
N LEU A 52 -4.10 10.28 27.33
CA LEU A 52 -3.06 10.39 28.33
C LEU A 52 -2.80 9.00 28.93
N ALA A 53 -1.55 8.56 28.88
CA ALA A 53 -1.14 7.28 29.45
C ALA A 53 0.06 7.48 30.37
N ASP A 54 0.17 6.64 31.38
CA ASP A 54 1.28 6.61 32.34
C ASP A 54 2.49 5.78 31.87
N PHE A 55 2.42 5.29 30.64
CA PHE A 55 3.48 4.55 29.97
C PHE A 55 3.72 5.07 28.55
N ALA A 56 4.90 4.81 28.02
CA ALA A 56 5.24 5.19 26.64
C ALA A 56 4.67 4.18 25.64
N PHE A 57 3.91 4.66 24.66
CA PHE A 57 3.56 3.86 23.50
C PHE A 57 4.79 3.63 22.61
N ASP A 58 4.95 2.41 22.13
CA ASP A 58 5.89 2.12 21.06
C ASP A 58 5.34 2.59 19.69
N GLY A 59 6.21 2.63 18.67
CA GLY A 59 5.82 3.08 17.33
C GLY A 59 4.75 2.22 16.66
N SER A 60 4.66 0.93 17.01
CA SER A 60 3.64 0.02 16.46
C SER A 60 2.28 0.32 17.07
N ARG A 61 2.21 0.58 18.36
CA ARG A 61 0.99 0.98 19.06
C ARG A 61 0.46 2.32 18.56
N ILE A 62 1.36 3.30 18.35
CA ILE A 62 0.96 4.61 17.79
C ILE A 62 0.39 4.45 16.38
N LYS A 63 0.96 3.57 15.55
CA LYS A 63 0.40 3.26 14.23
C LYS A 63 -0.97 2.61 14.30
N GLN A 64 -1.21 1.73 15.29
CA GLN A 64 -2.51 1.08 15.48
C GLN A 64 -3.59 2.07 15.94
N GLU A 65 -3.23 3.01 16.81
CA GLU A 65 -4.14 4.06 17.29
C GLU A 65 -4.39 5.13 16.22
N TYR A 66 -3.49 5.28 15.23
CA TYR A 66 -3.71 6.15 14.09
C TYR A 66 -4.69 5.49 13.11
N VAL A 67 -5.96 5.76 13.29
CA VAL A 67 -7.00 5.38 12.34
C VAL A 67 -7.27 6.56 11.41
N PRO A 68 -7.05 6.43 10.09
CA PRO A 68 -7.48 7.44 9.12
C PRO A 68 -8.98 7.66 9.28
N GLN A 69 -9.38 8.87 9.63
CA GLN A 69 -10.75 9.13 10.08
C GLN A 69 -11.81 8.95 8.99
N GLN A 70 -11.46 9.17 7.73
CA GLN A 70 -12.35 8.94 6.58
C GLN A 70 -11.49 8.51 5.41
N LYS A 71 -11.47 7.23 5.13
CA LYS A 71 -10.59 6.66 4.11
C LYS A 71 -11.20 5.41 3.47
N ILE A 72 -10.94 5.23 2.20
CA ILE A 72 -11.10 3.94 1.54
C ILE A 72 -9.96 3.02 2.01
N LEU A 73 -10.29 1.86 2.55
CA LEU A 73 -9.33 0.86 3.02
C LEU A 73 -8.90 -0.08 1.90
N THR A 74 -9.78 -0.25 0.89
CA THR A 74 -9.45 -1.02 -0.31
C THR A 74 -8.42 -0.25 -1.13
N GLN A 75 -7.29 -0.90 -1.42
CA GLN A 75 -6.27 -0.35 -2.31
C GLN A 75 -6.70 -0.47 -3.78
N ASP A 76 -6.02 0.26 -4.68
CA ASP A 76 -6.16 0.06 -6.11
C ASP A 76 -6.00 -1.43 -6.43
N THR A 77 -6.93 -2.00 -7.16
CA THR A 77 -7.03 -3.45 -7.33
C THR A 77 -7.32 -3.83 -8.77
N LEU A 78 -7.06 -5.10 -9.06
CA LEU A 78 -7.36 -5.74 -10.33
C LEU A 78 -8.29 -6.91 -10.08
N ILE A 79 -9.34 -7.01 -10.89
CA ILE A 79 -10.30 -8.13 -10.89
C ILE A 79 -10.46 -8.67 -12.31
N PHE A 80 -11.00 -9.88 -12.43
CA PHE A 80 -11.43 -10.38 -13.74
C PHE A 80 -12.86 -9.95 -14.05
N LEU A 81 -13.19 -9.86 -15.33
CA LEU A 81 -14.56 -9.57 -15.78
C LEU A 81 -15.51 -10.63 -15.24
N GLY A 82 -16.55 -10.19 -14.51
CA GLY A 82 -17.52 -11.04 -13.84
C GLY A 82 -17.25 -11.29 -12.35
N ASP A 83 -16.05 -10.99 -11.87
CA ASP A 83 -15.73 -11.10 -10.44
C ASP A 83 -16.47 -10.04 -9.62
N GLN A 84 -16.72 -10.40 -8.36
CA GLN A 84 -17.30 -9.51 -7.36
C GLN A 84 -16.32 -9.38 -6.19
N PHE A 85 -16.21 -8.17 -5.64
CA PHE A 85 -15.44 -7.95 -4.44
C PHE A 85 -16.07 -6.86 -3.56
N GLN A 86 -15.70 -6.85 -2.30
CA GLN A 86 -16.19 -5.85 -1.36
C GLN A 86 -15.25 -4.65 -1.28
N LEU A 87 -15.75 -3.47 -1.64
CA LEU A 87 -15.11 -2.22 -1.27
C LEU A 87 -15.22 -2.04 0.24
N ARG A 88 -14.17 -1.51 0.87
CA ARG A 88 -14.10 -1.29 2.31
C ARG A 88 -13.66 0.14 2.56
N ALA A 89 -14.39 0.83 3.41
CA ALA A 89 -14.05 2.17 3.87
C ALA A 89 -14.29 2.31 5.38
N ALA A 90 -13.60 3.26 5.98
CA ALA A 90 -13.78 3.61 7.40
C ALA A 90 -14.21 5.05 7.55
N SER A 91 -15.08 5.29 8.53
CA SER A 91 -15.46 6.62 8.99
C SER A 91 -15.65 6.59 10.50
N ASN A 92 -14.95 7.45 11.22
CA ASN A 92 -15.05 7.57 12.68
C ASN A 92 -15.93 8.76 13.10
N CYS A 93 -16.40 9.56 12.14
CA CYS A 93 -17.24 10.71 12.43
C CYS A 93 -18.68 10.49 11.94
N PRO A 94 -19.69 11.02 12.66
CA PRO A 94 -21.05 11.03 12.17
C PRO A 94 -21.14 11.92 10.91
N GLY A 95 -21.79 11.39 9.88
CA GLY A 95 -21.97 12.09 8.61
C GLY A 95 -22.62 11.18 7.58
N THR A 96 -22.81 11.71 6.39
CA THR A 96 -23.29 10.92 5.25
C THR A 96 -22.14 10.65 4.31
N PHE A 97 -22.24 9.57 3.56
CA PHE A 97 -21.25 9.19 2.56
C PHE A 97 -21.93 8.67 1.30
N GLN A 98 -21.25 8.90 0.18
CA GLN A 98 -21.78 8.55 -1.14
C GLN A 98 -20.66 8.13 -2.07
N TRP A 99 -20.82 6.93 -2.66
CA TRP A 99 -19.95 6.47 -3.74
C TRP A 99 -20.39 7.01 -5.09
N SER A 100 -19.45 7.31 -5.95
CA SER A 100 -19.66 7.71 -7.34
C SER A 100 -18.50 7.19 -8.22
N PRO A 101 -18.80 6.72 -9.45
CA PRO A 101 -20.10 6.45 -9.99
C PRO A 101 -20.79 5.26 -9.30
N ASN A 102 -22.09 5.07 -9.56
CA ASN A 102 -22.86 3.95 -9.02
C ASN A 102 -22.73 2.67 -9.84
N THR A 103 -22.08 2.72 -10.99
CA THR A 103 -21.94 1.59 -11.92
C THR A 103 -21.30 0.39 -11.24
N GLY A 104 -21.97 -0.76 -11.27
CA GLY A 104 -21.47 -1.99 -10.70
C GLY A 104 -21.42 -2.03 -9.16
N LEU A 105 -22.03 -1.06 -8.45
CA LEU A 105 -22.13 -1.08 -7.00
C LEU A 105 -23.48 -1.58 -6.51
N SER A 106 -23.46 -2.40 -5.46
CA SER A 106 -24.68 -2.88 -4.80
C SER A 106 -25.42 -1.78 -4.04
N ALA A 107 -24.70 -0.76 -3.55
CA ALA A 107 -25.24 0.41 -2.87
C ALA A 107 -24.23 1.56 -2.93
N THR A 108 -24.72 2.81 -2.97
CA THR A 108 -23.85 3.99 -2.99
C THR A 108 -23.66 4.64 -1.62
N ASN A 109 -24.49 4.29 -0.64
CA ASN A 109 -24.50 4.84 0.72
C ASN A 109 -24.06 3.83 1.78
N SER A 110 -23.39 2.77 1.40
CA SER A 110 -22.74 1.79 2.30
C SER A 110 -21.26 2.04 2.38
N LEU A 111 -20.62 1.87 3.55
CA LEU A 111 -19.16 1.90 3.67
C LEU A 111 -18.50 0.69 2.99
N ASN A 112 -19.24 -0.41 2.87
CA ASN A 112 -18.71 -1.66 2.35
C ASN A 112 -19.62 -2.25 1.25
N PRO A 113 -19.86 -1.54 0.11
CA PRO A 113 -20.65 -2.08 -0.97
C PRO A 113 -19.91 -3.21 -1.69
N ILE A 114 -20.67 -4.11 -2.32
CA ILE A 114 -20.12 -5.06 -3.28
C ILE A 114 -19.98 -4.35 -4.62
N ALA A 115 -18.83 -4.51 -5.27
CA ALA A 115 -18.52 -3.98 -6.59
C ALA A 115 -18.35 -5.10 -7.60
N ASN A 116 -18.99 -4.92 -8.78
CA ASN A 116 -18.89 -5.79 -9.96
C ASN A 116 -18.85 -4.90 -11.21
N PRO A 117 -17.77 -4.14 -11.42
CA PRO A 117 -17.63 -3.34 -12.63
C PRO A 117 -17.30 -4.22 -13.84
N THR A 118 -17.73 -3.79 -15.03
CA THR A 118 -17.49 -4.48 -16.31
C THR A 118 -16.35 -3.84 -17.13
N GLN A 119 -15.79 -2.75 -16.65
CA GLN A 119 -14.65 -2.03 -17.25
C GLN A 119 -13.86 -1.31 -16.18
N ASP A 120 -12.66 -0.87 -16.51
CA ASP A 120 -11.84 -0.04 -15.61
C ASP A 120 -12.68 1.12 -15.08
N ILE A 121 -12.66 1.31 -13.77
CA ILE A 121 -13.46 2.33 -13.10
C ILE A 121 -12.72 2.89 -11.90
N ARG A 122 -12.81 4.21 -11.72
CA ARG A 122 -12.37 4.89 -10.51
C ARG A 122 -13.58 5.24 -9.68
N TYR A 123 -13.72 4.61 -8.53
CA TYR A 123 -14.73 4.98 -7.56
C TYR A 123 -14.21 6.09 -6.66
N SER A 124 -15.05 7.06 -6.39
CA SER A 124 -14.81 8.14 -5.41
C SER A 124 -15.82 8.00 -4.28
N LEU A 125 -15.34 8.09 -3.05
CA LEU A 125 -16.18 8.12 -1.86
C LEU A 125 -16.17 9.54 -1.29
N PHE A 126 -17.34 10.14 -1.24
CA PHE A 126 -17.57 11.46 -0.67
C PHE A 126 -18.09 11.31 0.75
N PHE A 127 -17.39 11.86 1.71
CA PHE A 127 -17.82 11.98 3.10
C PHE A 127 -18.31 13.42 3.33
N GLN A 128 -19.58 13.58 3.66
CA GLN A 128 -20.15 14.85 4.05
C GLN A 128 -20.23 14.92 5.56
N LEU A 129 -19.32 15.65 6.18
CA LEU A 129 -19.26 15.90 7.61
C LEU A 129 -19.92 17.27 7.93
N PRO A 130 -20.27 17.54 9.20
CA PRO A 130 -20.96 18.79 9.56
C PRO A 130 -20.22 20.06 9.14
N LEU A 131 -18.87 20.03 9.09
CA LEU A 131 -18.03 21.21 8.82
C LEU A 131 -17.03 21.03 7.68
N CYS A 132 -16.97 19.85 7.08
CA CYS A 132 -16.06 19.61 5.96
C CYS A 132 -16.58 18.52 5.03
N ARG A 133 -16.04 18.52 3.80
CA ARG A 133 -16.22 17.45 2.82
C ARG A 133 -14.87 16.83 2.54
N ILE A 134 -14.81 15.51 2.58
CA ILE A 134 -13.61 14.74 2.27
C ILE A 134 -13.95 13.82 1.09
N THR A 135 -12.99 13.65 0.20
CA THR A 135 -13.11 12.73 -0.94
C THR A 135 -11.89 11.83 -0.96
N ASP A 136 -12.12 10.54 -1.14
CA ASP A 136 -11.07 9.55 -1.37
C ASP A 136 -11.43 8.71 -2.60
N THR A 137 -10.45 8.09 -3.24
CA THR A 137 -10.65 7.36 -4.50
C THR A 137 -9.93 6.03 -4.52
N VAL A 138 -10.49 5.08 -5.26
CA VAL A 138 -9.90 3.77 -5.54
C VAL A 138 -10.06 3.42 -7.02
N LEU A 139 -9.00 2.95 -7.65
CA LEU A 139 -9.03 2.47 -9.03
C LEU A 139 -9.25 0.96 -9.05
N VAL A 140 -10.25 0.52 -9.79
CA VAL A 140 -10.49 -0.89 -10.08
C VAL A 140 -10.22 -1.15 -11.55
N ARG A 141 -9.26 -2.02 -11.85
CA ARG A 141 -8.97 -2.47 -13.19
C ARG A 141 -9.68 -3.78 -13.47
N VAL A 142 -10.28 -3.92 -14.64
CA VAL A 142 -11.04 -5.10 -15.05
C VAL A 142 -10.35 -5.78 -16.22
N ILE A 143 -9.92 -7.01 -16.01
CA ILE A 143 -9.28 -7.84 -17.05
C ILE A 143 -10.31 -8.77 -17.66
N ASP A 144 -10.53 -8.63 -18.94
CA ASP A 144 -11.29 -9.60 -19.75
C ASP A 144 -10.32 -10.67 -20.25
N LYS A 145 -10.37 -11.86 -19.63
CA LYS A 145 -9.47 -12.99 -20.01
C LYS A 145 -9.61 -13.41 -21.47
N ASP A 146 -10.77 -13.19 -22.06
CA ASP A 146 -10.99 -13.58 -23.46
C ASP A 146 -10.28 -12.63 -24.45
N LYS A 147 -10.02 -11.39 -24.02
CA LYS A 147 -9.37 -10.35 -24.84
C LYS A 147 -7.87 -10.22 -24.62
N VAL A 148 -7.30 -10.89 -23.62
CA VAL A 148 -5.85 -10.78 -23.38
C VAL A 148 -5.05 -11.52 -24.46
N GLN A 149 -3.92 -10.92 -24.83
CA GLN A 149 -2.96 -11.50 -25.77
C GLN A 149 -1.90 -12.27 -24.99
N CYS A 150 -1.83 -13.57 -25.24
CA CYS A 150 -0.96 -14.48 -24.47
C CYS A 150 0.53 -14.19 -24.66
N GLU A 151 0.91 -13.60 -25.79
CA GLU A 151 2.30 -13.28 -26.14
C GLU A 151 2.85 -12.07 -25.36
N GLU A 152 1.98 -11.28 -24.73
CA GLU A 152 2.35 -10.02 -24.08
C GLU A 152 2.72 -10.19 -22.60
N ILE A 153 3.50 -11.24 -22.26
CA ILE A 153 3.99 -11.32 -20.88
C ILE A 153 4.91 -10.14 -20.57
N ARG A 154 4.70 -9.49 -19.41
CA ARG A 154 5.39 -8.25 -19.03
C ARG A 154 6.25 -8.48 -17.80
N LEU A 155 7.51 -8.09 -17.94
CA LEU A 155 8.47 -8.06 -16.84
C LEU A 155 9.06 -6.65 -16.74
N PRO A 156 9.43 -6.18 -15.54
CA PRO A 156 10.15 -4.93 -15.39
C PRO A 156 11.49 -4.95 -16.13
N SER A 157 11.95 -3.81 -16.65
CA SER A 157 13.29 -3.67 -17.20
C SER A 157 14.38 -3.58 -16.13
N ALA A 158 13.98 -3.20 -14.92
CA ALA A 158 14.84 -3.11 -13.74
C ALA A 158 14.04 -3.27 -12.45
N PHE A 159 14.72 -3.61 -11.34
CA PHE A 159 14.14 -3.64 -10.01
C PHE A 159 15.16 -3.25 -8.94
N THR A 160 14.69 -2.86 -7.74
CA THR A 160 15.49 -2.27 -6.67
C THR A 160 15.15 -2.93 -5.33
N PRO A 161 15.77 -4.04 -4.94
CA PRO A 161 15.48 -4.72 -3.67
C PRO A 161 16.11 -3.96 -2.49
N ASN A 162 15.53 -2.81 -2.12
CA ASN A 162 16.00 -1.95 -1.03
C ASN A 162 15.08 -1.99 0.21
N GLY A 163 13.97 -2.76 0.16
CA GLY A 163 13.04 -2.94 1.26
C GLY A 163 12.10 -1.77 1.51
N ASP A 164 11.91 -0.87 0.53
CA ASP A 164 10.99 0.28 0.63
C ASP A 164 9.53 -0.08 0.25
N GLY A 165 9.30 -1.31 -0.21
CA GLY A 165 8.00 -1.82 -0.66
C GLY A 165 7.68 -1.53 -2.12
N LEU A 166 8.62 -0.92 -2.87
CA LEU A 166 8.46 -0.59 -4.28
C LEU A 166 9.51 -1.31 -5.14
N ASN A 167 9.07 -2.15 -6.07
CA ASN A 167 9.97 -2.88 -6.96
C ASN A 167 11.05 -3.72 -6.25
N ASP A 168 10.76 -4.21 -5.06
CA ASP A 168 11.67 -5.04 -4.27
C ASP A 168 11.83 -6.46 -4.81
N THR A 169 10.99 -6.87 -5.73
CA THR A 169 11.06 -8.19 -6.37
C THR A 169 10.93 -8.10 -7.88
N TYR A 170 11.69 -8.93 -8.58
CA TYR A 170 11.58 -9.12 -10.02
C TYR A 170 10.56 -10.22 -10.33
N HIS A 171 9.40 -9.86 -10.86
CA HIS A 171 8.26 -10.77 -11.03
C HIS A 171 7.52 -10.52 -12.36
N ILE A 172 6.66 -11.46 -12.72
CA ILE A 172 5.76 -11.34 -13.86
C ILE A 172 4.66 -10.33 -13.50
N SER A 173 4.67 -9.14 -14.14
CA SER A 173 3.74 -8.05 -13.81
C SER A 173 2.29 -8.34 -14.19
N ASN A 174 2.07 -9.17 -15.20
CA ASN A 174 0.75 -9.59 -15.67
C ASN A 174 0.55 -11.11 -15.56
N TYR A 175 0.87 -11.63 -14.37
CA TYR A 175 0.78 -13.07 -14.04
C TYR A 175 -0.59 -13.70 -14.35
N TYR A 176 -1.64 -12.89 -14.44
CA TYR A 176 -3.00 -13.32 -14.79
C TYR A 176 -3.12 -13.90 -16.23
N LEU A 177 -2.11 -13.70 -17.10
CA LEU A 177 -2.01 -14.35 -18.41
C LEU A 177 -1.56 -15.81 -18.31
N VAL A 178 -0.98 -16.21 -17.19
CA VAL A 178 -0.32 -17.49 -17.02
C VAL A 178 -1.32 -18.48 -16.43
N ASP A 179 -1.85 -19.39 -17.25
CA ASP A 179 -2.70 -20.48 -16.74
C ASP A 179 -1.86 -21.52 -16.00
N GLN A 180 -0.65 -21.81 -16.52
CA GLN A 180 0.34 -22.67 -15.90
C GLN A 180 1.75 -22.18 -16.21
N LEU A 181 2.54 -21.96 -15.17
CA LEU A 181 3.97 -21.64 -15.29
C LEU A 181 4.79 -22.94 -15.26
N GLU A 182 5.53 -23.21 -16.32
CA GLU A 182 6.45 -24.35 -16.34
C GLU A 182 7.72 -24.02 -15.58
N TYR A 183 8.29 -22.85 -15.88
CA TYR A 183 9.41 -22.27 -15.16
C TYR A 183 9.50 -20.75 -15.39
N PHE A 184 9.98 -20.06 -14.39
CA PHE A 184 10.51 -18.72 -14.44
C PHE A 184 11.90 -18.77 -13.80
N ASP A 185 12.94 -18.71 -14.63
CA ASP A 185 14.33 -18.82 -14.21
C ASP A 185 15.05 -17.49 -14.35
N ILE A 186 15.87 -17.16 -13.35
CA ILE A 186 16.82 -16.06 -13.39
C ILE A 186 18.23 -16.63 -13.47
N LEU A 187 19.02 -16.07 -14.37
CA LEU A 187 20.35 -16.55 -14.72
C LEU A 187 21.39 -15.41 -14.56
N ASP A 188 22.58 -15.79 -14.19
CA ASP A 188 23.75 -14.89 -14.28
C ASP A 188 24.26 -14.75 -15.72
N ARG A 189 25.27 -13.89 -15.93
CA ARG A 189 25.87 -13.66 -17.26
C ARG A 189 26.56 -14.87 -17.85
N ASN A 190 26.85 -15.89 -17.07
CA ASN A 190 27.46 -17.14 -17.53
C ASN A 190 26.42 -18.27 -17.75
N GLY A 191 25.14 -17.96 -17.55
CA GLY A 191 24.06 -18.92 -17.64
C GLY A 191 23.83 -19.75 -16.37
N GLY A 192 24.48 -19.41 -15.27
CA GLY A 192 24.28 -20.04 -13.97
C GLY A 192 22.91 -19.71 -13.41
N LEU A 193 22.16 -20.72 -12.95
CA LEU A 193 20.83 -20.56 -12.36
C LEU A 193 20.92 -19.95 -10.96
N LEU A 194 20.24 -18.81 -10.77
CA LEU A 194 20.19 -18.06 -9.51
C LEU A 194 18.88 -18.24 -8.75
N PHE A 195 17.77 -18.31 -9.51
CA PHE A 195 16.42 -18.47 -8.98
C PHE A 195 15.58 -19.26 -10.00
N SER A 196 14.62 -20.03 -9.51
CA SER A 196 13.65 -20.76 -10.34
C SER A 196 12.35 -20.93 -9.57
N THR A 197 11.23 -20.72 -10.25
CA THR A 197 9.89 -20.97 -9.69
C THR A 197 8.93 -21.45 -10.79
N ASN A 198 7.88 -22.16 -10.39
CA ASN A 198 6.69 -22.46 -11.19
C ASN A 198 5.42 -21.80 -10.63
N ASP A 199 5.55 -20.93 -9.62
CA ASP A 199 4.47 -20.09 -9.13
C ASP A 199 4.53 -18.72 -9.83
N PRO A 200 3.51 -18.35 -10.65
CA PRO A 200 3.51 -17.09 -11.38
C PRO A 200 3.42 -15.84 -10.47
N ASN A 201 3.05 -16.02 -9.20
CA ASN A 201 2.98 -14.92 -8.22
C ASN A 201 4.30 -14.71 -7.48
N LEU A 202 5.25 -15.63 -7.59
CA LEU A 202 6.51 -15.54 -6.88
C LEU A 202 7.56 -14.79 -7.71
N GLY A 203 8.14 -13.74 -7.12
CA GLY A 203 9.24 -12.97 -7.70
C GLY A 203 10.58 -13.26 -7.03
N TRP A 204 11.66 -12.89 -7.72
CA TRP A 204 13.02 -12.97 -7.22
C TRP A 204 13.40 -11.69 -6.45
N ASP A 205 13.97 -11.86 -5.28
CA ASP A 205 14.33 -10.79 -4.32
C ASP A 205 15.77 -10.25 -4.50
N GLY A 206 16.50 -10.70 -5.54
CA GLY A 206 17.89 -10.29 -5.76
C GLY A 206 18.92 -11.06 -4.94
N TYR A 207 18.51 -12.14 -4.25
CA TYR A 207 19.40 -13.00 -3.48
C TYR A 207 19.63 -14.35 -4.17
N SER A 208 20.80 -14.91 -3.93
CA SER A 208 21.08 -16.31 -4.26
C SER A 208 21.85 -16.96 -3.12
N LYS A 209 21.40 -18.12 -2.65
CA LYS A 209 22.00 -18.87 -1.52
C LYS A 209 22.22 -18.00 -0.28
N GLY A 210 21.25 -17.10 0.02
CA GLY A 210 21.30 -16.20 1.19
C GLY A 210 22.23 -15.01 1.05
N LYS A 211 22.81 -14.75 -0.12
CA LYS A 211 23.67 -13.60 -0.38
C LYS A 211 23.00 -12.65 -1.39
N ALA A 212 23.00 -11.37 -1.05
CA ALA A 212 22.59 -10.31 -1.97
C ALA A 212 23.53 -10.27 -3.18
N LEU A 213 22.97 -10.22 -4.37
CA LEU A 213 23.76 -10.12 -5.59
C LEU A 213 24.12 -8.65 -5.88
N VAL A 214 25.16 -8.47 -6.69
CA VAL A 214 25.66 -7.14 -7.05
C VAL A 214 24.79 -6.50 -8.12
N PRO A 215 24.65 -5.16 -8.16
CA PRO A 215 24.01 -4.45 -9.25
C PRO A 215 24.61 -4.84 -10.60
N GLY A 216 23.74 -5.02 -11.60
CA GLY A 216 24.17 -5.44 -12.92
C GLY A 216 23.07 -6.05 -13.76
N THR A 217 23.45 -6.49 -14.95
CA THR A 217 22.53 -7.15 -15.88
C THR A 217 22.39 -8.63 -15.55
N TYR A 218 21.14 -9.08 -15.45
CA TYR A 218 20.73 -10.47 -15.27
C TYR A 218 19.84 -10.89 -16.42
N TYR A 219 19.62 -12.19 -16.56
CA TYR A 219 18.85 -12.75 -17.64
C TYR A 219 17.71 -13.57 -17.08
N TYR A 220 16.61 -13.62 -17.83
CA TYR A 220 15.49 -14.49 -17.50
C TYR A 220 15.11 -15.39 -18.68
N ARG A 221 14.49 -16.51 -18.37
CA ARG A 221 13.75 -17.35 -19.30
C ARG A 221 12.46 -17.81 -18.63
N ILE A 222 11.38 -17.84 -19.40
CA ILE A 222 10.06 -18.23 -18.94
C ILE A 222 9.46 -19.19 -19.96
N ALA A 223 8.80 -20.23 -19.46
CA ALA A 223 7.89 -21.06 -20.25
C ALA A 223 6.56 -21.16 -19.51
N TYR A 224 5.47 -20.91 -20.21
CA TYR A 224 4.13 -20.87 -19.63
C TYR A 224 3.07 -21.30 -20.63
N GLN A 225 1.90 -21.66 -20.12
CA GLN A 225 0.69 -21.91 -20.90
C GLN A 225 -0.29 -20.76 -20.71
N CYS A 226 -0.95 -20.38 -21.80
CA CYS A 226 -2.03 -19.40 -21.83
C CYS A 226 -3.05 -19.84 -22.87
N LYS A 227 -4.33 -19.95 -22.49
CA LYS A 227 -5.43 -20.41 -23.35
C LYS A 227 -5.11 -21.74 -24.06
N GLY A 228 -4.46 -22.67 -23.35
CA GLY A 228 -4.08 -23.98 -23.85
C GLY A 228 -2.87 -24.01 -24.79
N ASN A 229 -2.25 -22.87 -25.12
CA ASN A 229 -1.05 -22.79 -25.94
C ASN A 229 0.19 -22.57 -25.06
N GLN A 230 1.33 -23.14 -25.51
CA GLN A 230 2.62 -22.99 -24.84
C GLN A 230 3.41 -21.82 -25.41
N PHE A 231 3.97 -21.00 -24.54
CA PHE A 231 4.79 -19.84 -24.86
C PHE A 231 6.13 -19.91 -24.16
N LYS A 232 7.18 -19.41 -24.82
CA LYS A 232 8.53 -19.29 -24.26
C LYS A 232 9.09 -17.91 -24.59
N THR A 233 9.66 -17.26 -23.60
CA THR A 233 10.35 -15.99 -23.79
C THR A 233 11.61 -15.92 -22.94
N LYS A 234 12.55 -15.07 -23.36
CA LYS A 234 13.79 -14.79 -22.64
C LYS A 234 14.18 -13.34 -22.84
N GLY A 235 14.94 -12.80 -21.93
CA GLY A 235 15.44 -11.43 -22.03
C GLY A 235 16.42 -11.10 -20.91
N SER A 236 16.69 -9.82 -20.75
CA SER A 236 17.57 -9.30 -19.71
C SER A 236 16.90 -8.14 -18.96
N PHE A 237 17.37 -7.90 -17.74
CA PHE A 237 16.93 -6.81 -16.89
C PHE A 237 18.09 -6.35 -16.02
N PHE A 238 17.90 -5.23 -15.33
CA PHE A 238 18.92 -4.65 -14.48
C PHE A 238 18.52 -4.70 -13.00
N LEU A 239 19.40 -5.25 -12.15
CA LEU A 239 19.31 -5.15 -10.70
C LEU A 239 20.00 -3.86 -10.27
N MET A 240 19.28 -2.99 -9.61
CA MET A 240 19.77 -1.76 -8.99
C MET A 240 19.84 -1.90 -7.46
N LYS A 241 20.51 -1.00 -6.79
CA LYS A 241 20.53 -0.86 -5.32
C LYS A 241 20.15 0.56 -4.94
#